data_3b358fca4b9aa7e9cddfcd0743a7bcf6
#
_entry.id   3b358fca4b9aa7e9cddfcd0743a7bcf6
#
_cell.length_a   1.000
_cell.length_b   1.000
_cell.length_c   1.000
_cell.angle_alpha   90.00
_cell.angle_beta   90.00
_cell.angle_gamma   90.00
#
_symmetry.space_group_name_H-M   'P 1'
#
loop_
_entity.id
_entity.type
_entity.pdbx_description
1 polymer ?
#
loop_
_entity_poly.entity_id
_entity_poly.type
_entity_poly.pdbx_seq_one_letter_code
_entity_poly.pdbx_strand_id
1 'polypeptide(L)'
;MSGVPWGETRLVQGNEAVALGALAAGVDFFAGYPITPSTEVAEVLAKEMPLIGGKWIQMEDEIASISAIIGASLAGARTLTATSGPGFSLMQEGLGYACMTEVPVVVVNVMRAGPSTGLPTQVSQGDVMQARWGTHGDHPVIAIAPCSIAECFYMTIKAFNLAEMFRTPVILLPDEVIGHLRERFTFPLREEVQVLPLSEPNVPVEWYEHYHQTASGVSPMARFGKGYRFHVTGLTHDVHGFPTRRIDEVVPKMNRLKQKITRRLDDLEQNDLHGVDESRLTIFAYGSVYRSAMAARDILAKKKKKVGVFRPVTIWPFPDRTVKEKLDGKDVVVVCELNQGQLIHEVERLTSDSVRVVPLQRYDGYGITPEQIVSKVMEVM
;
A
#
# COMPACT_ATOMS: atom_id res chain seq x y z
N MET A 1 -11.36 -25.63 6.09
CA MET A 1 -10.75 -24.92 7.24
C MET A 1 -9.83 -23.87 6.65
N SER A 2 -9.95 -22.62 7.05
CA SER A 2 -9.05 -21.56 6.56
C SER A 2 -7.64 -21.84 7.05
N GLY A 3 -6.61 -21.66 6.21
CA GLY A 3 -5.19 -21.80 6.60
C GLY A 3 -4.72 -20.77 7.65
N VAL A 4 -5.62 -19.89 8.11
CA VAL A 4 -5.33 -18.88 9.12
C VAL A 4 -5.47 -19.48 10.51
N PRO A 5 -4.43 -19.37 11.39
CA PRO A 5 -4.43 -19.94 12.75
C PRO A 5 -5.15 -19.02 13.76
N TRP A 6 -6.46 -18.87 13.59
CA TRP A 6 -7.31 -18.00 14.40
C TRP A 6 -7.17 -18.25 15.91
N GLY A 7 -6.96 -17.20 16.69
CA GLY A 7 -6.79 -17.25 18.14
C GLY A 7 -5.47 -17.83 18.63
N GLU A 8 -4.60 -18.32 17.74
CA GLU A 8 -3.33 -18.93 18.11
C GLU A 8 -2.20 -17.89 18.18
N THR A 9 -1.21 -18.19 19.00
CA THR A 9 0.06 -17.43 19.05
C THR A 9 1.14 -18.24 18.35
N ARG A 10 1.78 -17.64 17.35
CA ARG A 10 2.88 -18.26 16.59
C ARG A 10 4.05 -17.30 16.41
N LEU A 11 5.23 -17.85 16.11
CA LEU A 11 6.35 -17.11 15.55
C LEU A 11 6.15 -17.03 14.04
N VAL A 12 5.93 -15.83 13.52
CA VAL A 12 5.48 -15.58 12.13
C VAL A 12 6.46 -14.66 11.44
N GLN A 13 6.76 -14.92 10.18
CA GLN A 13 7.52 -14.02 9.31
C GLN A 13 6.59 -12.98 8.69
N GLY A 14 7.12 -11.80 8.29
CA GLY A 14 6.32 -10.74 7.69
C GLY A 14 5.62 -11.16 6.39
N ASN A 15 6.34 -11.79 5.48
CA ASN A 15 5.76 -12.32 4.24
C ASN A 15 4.70 -13.40 4.49
N GLU A 16 4.92 -14.27 5.48
CA GLU A 16 3.92 -15.24 5.94
C GLU A 16 2.67 -14.53 6.49
N ALA A 17 2.85 -13.46 7.29
CA ALA A 17 1.74 -12.68 7.83
C ALA A 17 0.94 -11.97 6.72
N VAL A 18 1.59 -11.47 5.65
CA VAL A 18 0.93 -10.93 4.46
C VAL A 18 0.06 -12.00 3.80
N ALA A 19 0.59 -13.19 3.56
CA ALA A 19 -0.15 -14.29 2.95
C ALA A 19 -1.35 -14.72 3.82
N LEU A 20 -1.15 -14.85 5.14
CA LEU A 20 -2.22 -15.19 6.09
C LEU A 20 -3.28 -14.09 6.19
N GLY A 21 -2.88 -12.80 6.07
CA GLY A 21 -3.79 -11.68 5.97
C GLY A 21 -4.64 -11.72 4.69
N ALA A 22 -4.04 -12.13 3.56
CA ALA A 22 -4.77 -12.33 2.31
C ALA A 22 -5.80 -13.47 2.42
N LEU A 23 -5.42 -14.59 3.04
CA LEU A 23 -6.35 -15.69 3.33
C LEU A 23 -7.49 -15.24 4.26
N ALA A 24 -7.18 -14.45 5.28
CA ALA A 24 -8.18 -13.88 6.19
C ALA A 24 -9.14 -12.94 5.47
N ALA A 25 -8.66 -12.19 4.48
CA ALA A 25 -9.47 -11.31 3.62
C ALA A 25 -10.29 -12.09 2.58
N GLY A 26 -10.10 -13.40 2.46
CA GLY A 26 -10.82 -14.24 1.50
C GLY A 26 -10.26 -14.12 0.08
N VAL A 27 -8.93 -14.12 -0.08
CA VAL A 27 -8.30 -14.16 -1.41
C VAL A 27 -8.74 -15.41 -2.17
N ASP A 28 -9.23 -15.21 -3.40
CA ASP A 28 -9.70 -16.29 -4.27
C ASP A 28 -8.68 -16.68 -5.34
N PHE A 29 -7.85 -15.70 -5.75
CA PHE A 29 -6.91 -15.89 -6.84
C PHE A 29 -5.58 -15.17 -6.58
N PHE A 30 -4.49 -15.90 -6.70
CA PHE A 30 -3.13 -15.38 -6.70
C PHE A 30 -2.44 -15.73 -8.01
N ALA A 31 -1.79 -14.75 -8.62
CA ALA A 31 -0.85 -14.97 -9.71
C ALA A 31 0.45 -14.21 -9.40
N GLY A 32 1.59 -14.87 -9.54
CA GLY A 32 2.88 -14.24 -9.23
C GLY A 32 4.05 -14.92 -9.90
N TYR A 33 5.18 -14.22 -9.92
CA TYR A 33 6.48 -14.72 -10.34
C TYR A 33 7.43 -14.70 -9.13
N PRO A 34 8.21 -15.76 -8.86
CA PRO A 34 9.11 -15.80 -7.72
C PRO A 34 10.20 -14.73 -7.82
N ILE A 35 10.24 -13.81 -6.86
CA ILE A 35 11.26 -12.77 -6.77
C ILE A 35 11.59 -12.46 -5.31
N THR A 36 12.87 -12.47 -4.96
CA THR A 36 13.37 -12.09 -3.64
C THR A 36 13.17 -10.57 -3.41
N PRO A 37 12.66 -10.14 -2.24
CA PRO A 37 12.38 -10.89 -1.00
C PRO A 37 10.88 -11.19 -0.79
N SER A 38 10.04 -11.31 -1.81
CA SER A 38 8.59 -11.54 -1.68
C SER A 38 8.16 -13.00 -1.85
N THR A 39 9.10 -13.93 -2.10
CA THR A 39 8.81 -15.31 -2.50
C THR A 39 7.97 -16.07 -1.50
N GLU A 40 8.16 -15.86 -0.19
CA GLU A 40 7.44 -16.59 0.85
C GLU A 40 5.94 -16.25 0.87
N VAL A 41 5.52 -15.08 0.36
CA VAL A 41 4.09 -14.78 0.16
C VAL A 41 3.48 -15.80 -0.81
N ALA A 42 4.15 -16.03 -1.94
CA ALA A 42 3.70 -17.00 -2.95
C ALA A 42 3.75 -18.45 -2.43
N GLU A 43 4.79 -18.83 -1.69
CA GLU A 43 4.97 -20.17 -1.12
C GLU A 43 3.86 -20.54 -0.13
N VAL A 44 3.53 -19.60 0.79
CA VAL A 44 2.45 -19.82 1.75
C VAL A 44 1.10 -19.93 1.03
N LEU A 45 0.83 -19.05 0.07
CA LEU A 45 -0.42 -19.09 -0.71
C LEU A 45 -0.50 -20.33 -1.59
N ALA A 46 0.61 -20.81 -2.18
CA ALA A 46 0.64 -22.05 -2.93
C ALA A 46 0.20 -23.26 -2.11
N LYS A 47 0.59 -23.28 -0.83
CA LYS A 47 0.24 -24.36 0.10
C LYS A 47 -1.21 -24.25 0.59
N GLU A 48 -1.68 -23.06 0.94
CA GLU A 48 -2.93 -22.88 1.69
C GLU A 48 -4.16 -22.64 0.78
N MET A 49 -4.01 -21.95 -0.37
CA MET A 49 -5.15 -21.61 -1.25
C MET A 49 -5.87 -22.85 -1.81
N PRO A 50 -5.18 -23.91 -2.28
CA PRO A 50 -5.88 -25.10 -2.75
C PRO A 50 -6.77 -25.75 -1.70
N LEU A 51 -6.42 -25.64 -0.41
CA LEU A 51 -7.17 -26.23 0.69
C LEU A 51 -8.50 -25.51 0.97
N ILE A 52 -8.65 -24.25 0.50
CA ILE A 52 -9.85 -23.43 0.66
C ILE A 52 -10.61 -23.23 -0.65
N GLY A 53 -10.21 -23.92 -1.74
CA GLY A 53 -10.81 -23.77 -3.06
C GLY A 53 -10.32 -22.56 -3.86
N GLY A 54 -9.35 -21.82 -3.36
CA GLY A 54 -8.68 -20.72 -4.05
C GLY A 54 -7.75 -21.23 -5.16
N LYS A 55 -7.39 -20.34 -6.08
CA LYS A 55 -6.50 -20.65 -7.20
C LYS A 55 -5.19 -19.91 -7.07
N TRP A 56 -4.11 -20.64 -7.18
CA TRP A 56 -2.75 -20.14 -7.20
C TRP A 56 -2.07 -20.52 -8.52
N ILE A 57 -1.42 -19.55 -9.18
CA ILE A 57 -0.74 -19.76 -10.47
C ILE A 57 0.61 -19.06 -10.43
N GLN A 58 1.67 -19.81 -10.76
CA GLN A 58 2.95 -19.19 -11.11
C GLN A 58 2.93 -18.77 -12.57
N MET A 59 3.22 -17.52 -12.80
CA MET A 59 3.32 -16.93 -14.13
C MET A 59 4.77 -16.89 -14.60
N GLU A 60 4.99 -16.58 -15.87
CA GLU A 60 6.31 -16.47 -16.48
C GLU A 60 7.03 -15.15 -16.15
N ASP A 61 6.26 -14.11 -15.80
CA ASP A 61 6.75 -12.79 -15.40
C ASP A 61 5.67 -11.98 -14.65
N GLU A 62 6.02 -10.77 -14.25
CA GLU A 62 5.12 -9.87 -13.52
C GLU A 62 4.10 -9.17 -14.43
N ILE A 63 4.34 -9.06 -15.73
CA ILE A 63 3.38 -8.52 -16.72
C ILE A 63 2.21 -9.49 -16.83
N ALA A 64 2.50 -10.78 -16.96
CA ALA A 64 1.49 -11.82 -16.96
C ALA A 64 0.76 -11.91 -15.61
N SER A 65 1.49 -11.75 -14.49
CA SER A 65 0.93 -11.79 -13.14
C SER A 65 -0.12 -10.70 -12.90
N ILE A 66 0.22 -9.44 -13.20
CA ILE A 66 -0.72 -8.31 -13.02
C ILE A 66 -1.93 -8.44 -13.95
N SER A 67 -1.73 -8.89 -15.19
CA SER A 67 -2.80 -9.10 -16.17
C SER A 67 -3.76 -10.20 -15.71
N ALA A 68 -3.24 -11.29 -15.16
CA ALA A 68 -4.04 -12.41 -14.64
C ALA A 68 -4.90 -11.98 -13.43
N ILE A 69 -4.35 -11.25 -12.46
CA ILE A 69 -5.13 -10.80 -11.30
C ILE A 69 -6.21 -9.78 -11.68
N ILE A 70 -5.95 -8.90 -12.67
CA ILE A 70 -6.96 -7.97 -13.20
C ILE A 70 -8.11 -8.75 -13.85
N GLY A 71 -7.80 -9.73 -14.72
CA GLY A 71 -8.81 -10.58 -15.35
C GLY A 71 -9.64 -11.38 -14.35
N ALA A 72 -8.99 -11.96 -13.34
CA ALA A 72 -9.67 -12.71 -12.28
C ALA A 72 -10.57 -11.79 -11.40
N SER A 73 -10.15 -10.57 -11.13
CA SER A 73 -10.96 -9.58 -10.40
C SER A 73 -12.22 -9.20 -11.19
N LEU A 74 -12.12 -9.00 -12.50
CA LEU A 74 -13.28 -8.79 -13.38
C LEU A 74 -14.24 -9.98 -13.39
N ALA A 75 -13.72 -11.20 -13.21
CA ALA A 75 -14.54 -12.41 -13.05
C ALA A 75 -15.12 -12.59 -11.63
N GLY A 76 -14.76 -11.70 -10.70
CA GLY A 76 -15.35 -11.68 -9.36
C GLY A 76 -14.49 -12.26 -8.25
N ALA A 77 -13.23 -12.54 -8.51
CA ALA A 77 -12.29 -13.00 -7.51
C ALA A 77 -11.71 -11.83 -6.71
N ARG A 78 -11.40 -12.04 -5.44
CA ARG A 78 -10.45 -11.22 -4.69
C ARG A 78 -9.04 -11.66 -5.06
N THR A 79 -8.25 -10.71 -5.52
CA THR A 79 -6.97 -11.05 -6.17
C THR A 79 -5.78 -10.37 -5.52
N LEU A 80 -4.65 -11.08 -5.51
CA LEU A 80 -3.38 -10.59 -5.00
C LEU A 80 -2.23 -11.05 -5.89
N THR A 81 -1.23 -10.19 -6.03
CA THR A 81 0.11 -10.55 -6.49
C THR A 81 1.16 -10.03 -5.53
N ALA A 82 2.32 -10.67 -5.49
CA ALA A 82 3.47 -10.22 -4.69
C ALA A 82 4.71 -10.14 -5.58
N THR A 83 5.48 -9.07 -5.39
CA THR A 83 6.67 -8.77 -6.19
C THR A 83 7.69 -7.95 -5.39
N SER A 84 8.75 -7.51 -6.06
CA SER A 84 9.79 -6.62 -5.54
C SER A 84 10.43 -5.82 -6.68
N GLY A 85 10.89 -4.63 -6.40
CA GLY A 85 11.72 -3.79 -7.26
C GLY A 85 11.53 -3.93 -8.77
N PRO A 86 12.36 -4.76 -9.46
CA PRO A 86 12.25 -4.93 -10.92
C PRO A 86 10.89 -5.43 -11.39
N GLY A 87 10.29 -6.37 -10.66
CA GLY A 87 8.96 -6.87 -10.99
C GLY A 87 7.88 -5.82 -10.77
N PHE A 88 8.02 -4.97 -9.76
CA PHE A 88 7.11 -3.84 -9.56
C PHE A 88 7.20 -2.84 -10.74
N SER A 89 8.38 -2.66 -11.32
CA SER A 89 8.56 -1.87 -12.55
C SER A 89 7.79 -2.46 -13.73
N LEU A 90 7.81 -3.78 -13.90
CA LEU A 90 7.07 -4.47 -14.98
C LEU A 90 5.55 -4.39 -14.80
N MET A 91 5.05 -4.23 -13.58
CA MET A 91 3.61 -4.13 -13.29
C MET A 91 3.02 -2.74 -13.55
N GLN A 92 3.82 -1.70 -13.80
CA GLN A 92 3.33 -0.31 -13.80
C GLN A 92 2.27 -0.02 -14.86
N GLU A 93 2.40 -0.55 -16.07
CA GLU A 93 1.38 -0.39 -17.09
C GLU A 93 0.06 -1.09 -16.68
N GLY A 94 0.14 -2.31 -16.14
CA GLY A 94 -1.01 -3.03 -15.62
C GLY A 94 -1.70 -2.30 -14.47
N LEU A 95 -0.96 -1.64 -13.58
CA LEU A 95 -1.52 -0.77 -12.53
C LEU A 95 -2.27 0.42 -13.13
N GLY A 96 -1.72 1.08 -14.16
CA GLY A 96 -2.40 2.15 -14.88
C GLY A 96 -3.70 1.67 -15.53
N TYR A 97 -3.66 0.50 -16.17
CA TYR A 97 -4.84 -0.15 -16.73
C TYR A 97 -5.90 -0.42 -15.64
N ALA A 98 -5.52 -1.00 -14.51
CA ALA A 98 -6.45 -1.29 -13.41
C ALA A 98 -7.05 -0.01 -12.81
N CYS A 99 -6.29 1.10 -12.73
CA CYS A 99 -6.81 2.41 -12.34
C CYS A 99 -7.86 2.93 -13.34
N MET A 100 -7.55 2.89 -14.65
CA MET A 100 -8.44 3.37 -15.70
C MET A 100 -9.74 2.56 -15.77
N THR A 101 -9.64 1.25 -15.60
CA THR A 101 -10.77 0.31 -15.64
C THR A 101 -11.47 0.12 -14.29
N GLU A 102 -10.94 0.75 -13.25
CA GLU A 102 -11.47 0.72 -11.89
C GLU A 102 -11.63 -0.72 -11.34
N VAL A 103 -10.60 -1.52 -11.55
CA VAL A 103 -10.56 -2.91 -11.11
C VAL A 103 -9.83 -3.01 -9.77
N PRO A 104 -10.48 -3.53 -8.71
CA PRO A 104 -9.86 -3.73 -7.41
C PRO A 104 -8.85 -4.89 -7.46
N VAL A 105 -7.58 -4.59 -7.17
CA VAL A 105 -6.51 -5.58 -7.04
C VAL A 105 -5.58 -5.19 -5.90
N VAL A 106 -4.93 -6.16 -5.27
CA VAL A 106 -3.91 -5.91 -4.24
C VAL A 106 -2.55 -6.31 -4.78
N VAL A 107 -1.59 -5.39 -4.71
CA VAL A 107 -0.19 -5.62 -5.09
C VAL A 107 0.69 -5.46 -3.87
N VAL A 108 1.42 -6.50 -3.50
CA VAL A 108 2.42 -6.45 -2.44
C VAL A 108 3.78 -6.24 -3.08
N ASN A 109 4.44 -5.12 -2.78
CA ASN A 109 5.80 -4.86 -3.21
C ASN A 109 6.72 -4.87 -1.97
N VAL A 110 7.43 -5.97 -1.76
CA VAL A 110 8.44 -6.07 -0.70
C VAL A 110 9.70 -5.34 -1.17
N MET A 111 9.90 -4.11 -0.69
CA MET A 111 10.93 -3.20 -1.19
C MET A 111 12.33 -3.71 -0.87
N ARG A 112 13.19 -3.72 -1.86
CA ARG A 112 14.61 -4.08 -1.78
C ARG A 112 15.51 -3.01 -2.37
N ALA A 113 16.81 -3.10 -2.11
CA ALA A 113 17.75 -2.14 -2.66
C ALA A 113 17.89 -2.28 -4.19
N GLY A 114 17.77 -1.13 -4.87
CA GLY A 114 17.89 -0.95 -6.32
C GLY A 114 18.95 0.12 -6.64
N PRO A 115 18.98 0.63 -7.91
CA PRO A 115 18.11 0.29 -9.05
C PRO A 115 18.42 -1.05 -9.72
N SER A 116 17.56 -1.48 -10.66
CA SER A 116 17.67 -2.74 -11.41
C SER A 116 17.70 -3.94 -10.47
N THR A 117 18.54 -4.94 -10.70
CA THR A 117 18.69 -6.09 -9.82
C THR A 117 19.13 -5.68 -8.41
N GLY A 118 19.97 -4.67 -8.29
CA GLY A 118 20.39 -4.08 -7.04
C GLY A 118 20.99 -5.08 -6.06
N LEU A 119 20.51 -5.02 -4.81
CA LEU A 119 20.88 -5.94 -3.74
C LEU A 119 19.63 -6.71 -3.29
N PRO A 120 19.35 -7.90 -3.85
CA PRO A 120 18.06 -8.59 -3.68
C PRO A 120 17.67 -8.95 -2.25
N THR A 121 18.66 -9.11 -1.36
CA THR A 121 18.50 -9.49 0.05
C THR A 121 18.79 -8.34 1.01
N GLN A 122 18.79 -7.10 0.52
CA GLN A 122 19.10 -5.93 1.32
C GLN A 122 17.94 -4.94 1.34
N VAL A 123 17.75 -4.30 2.47
CA VAL A 123 16.65 -3.39 2.71
C VAL A 123 16.79 -2.08 1.94
N SER A 124 15.64 -1.59 1.46
CA SER A 124 15.48 -0.23 0.93
C SER A 124 14.03 0.23 1.08
N GLN A 125 13.80 1.52 0.93
CA GLN A 125 12.48 2.14 0.79
C GLN A 125 12.47 3.00 -0.49
N GLY A 126 13.07 2.46 -1.57
CA GLY A 126 13.29 3.18 -2.82
C GLY A 126 12.09 3.24 -3.76
N ASP A 127 11.01 2.48 -3.49
CA ASP A 127 9.89 2.30 -4.42
C ASP A 127 8.66 3.15 -4.06
N VAL A 128 8.75 4.04 -3.05
CA VAL A 128 7.60 4.82 -2.59
C VAL A 128 7.13 5.84 -3.62
N MET A 129 8.07 6.52 -4.31
CA MET A 129 7.72 7.42 -5.41
C MET A 129 7.32 6.64 -6.68
N GLN A 130 7.88 5.47 -6.93
CA GLN A 130 7.44 4.59 -8.00
C GLN A 130 5.99 4.12 -7.78
N ALA A 131 5.61 3.81 -6.53
CA ALA A 131 4.23 3.48 -6.21
C ALA A 131 3.27 4.63 -6.56
N ARG A 132 3.72 5.88 -6.51
CA ARG A 132 2.91 7.06 -6.86
C ARG A 132 2.93 7.38 -8.35
N TRP A 133 4.11 7.36 -8.97
CA TRP A 133 4.36 7.93 -10.30
C TRP A 133 4.94 6.91 -11.29
N GLY A 134 4.90 5.61 -10.97
CA GLY A 134 5.51 4.59 -11.82
C GLY A 134 4.79 4.37 -13.15
N THR A 135 3.46 4.43 -13.17
CA THR A 135 2.69 4.42 -14.41
C THR A 135 2.47 5.85 -14.92
N HIS A 136 2.22 5.98 -16.22
CA HIS A 136 2.01 7.28 -16.85
C HIS A 136 0.59 7.83 -16.61
N GLY A 137 0.41 9.13 -16.85
CA GLY A 137 -0.87 9.84 -16.74
C GLY A 137 -1.32 10.09 -15.29
N ASP A 138 -2.42 10.83 -15.15
CA ASP A 138 -3.01 11.15 -13.86
C ASP A 138 -3.90 9.99 -13.37
N HIS A 139 -3.54 9.40 -12.25
CA HIS A 139 -4.26 8.26 -11.69
C HIS A 139 -4.30 8.32 -10.15
N PRO A 140 -5.36 7.77 -9.53
CA PRO A 140 -5.40 7.63 -8.08
C PRO A 140 -4.49 6.49 -7.63
N VAL A 141 -3.85 6.65 -6.46
CA VAL A 141 -3.03 5.60 -5.83
C VAL A 141 -3.40 5.50 -4.36
N ILE A 142 -3.50 4.27 -3.86
CA ILE A 142 -3.52 3.96 -2.43
C ILE A 142 -2.32 3.06 -2.14
N ALA A 143 -1.43 3.53 -1.25
CA ALA A 143 -0.28 2.74 -0.81
C ALA A 143 -0.11 2.85 0.70
N ILE A 144 0.11 1.72 1.37
CA ILE A 144 0.24 1.61 2.82
C ILE A 144 1.53 0.85 3.18
N ALA A 145 2.21 1.28 4.26
CA ALA A 145 3.49 0.71 4.66
C ALA A 145 3.44 0.15 6.09
N PRO A 146 3.48 -1.19 6.27
CA PRO A 146 3.56 -1.81 7.57
C PRO A 146 4.94 -1.64 8.21
N CYS A 147 4.98 -1.64 9.55
CA CYS A 147 6.22 -1.61 10.33
C CYS A 147 6.39 -2.78 11.30
N SER A 148 5.48 -3.74 11.29
CA SER A 148 5.51 -4.93 12.16
C SER A 148 4.80 -6.10 11.50
N ILE A 149 5.02 -7.29 12.06
CA ILE A 149 4.36 -8.53 11.57
C ILE A 149 2.85 -8.47 11.75
N ALA A 150 2.39 -7.93 12.88
CA ALA A 150 0.97 -7.72 13.11
C ALA A 150 0.35 -6.81 12.03
N GLU A 151 1.04 -5.74 11.68
CA GLU A 151 0.59 -4.84 10.63
C GLU A 151 0.64 -5.49 9.23
N CYS A 152 1.60 -6.34 8.94
CA CYS A 152 1.59 -7.12 7.69
C CYS A 152 0.28 -7.89 7.55
N PHE A 153 -0.21 -8.53 8.61
CA PHE A 153 -1.49 -9.22 8.61
C PHE A 153 -2.68 -8.27 8.44
N TYR A 154 -2.83 -7.30 9.34
CA TYR A 154 -4.00 -6.42 9.33
C TYR A 154 -4.05 -5.47 8.15
N MET A 155 -2.89 -4.96 7.70
CA MET A 155 -2.86 -4.05 6.54
C MET A 155 -3.09 -4.78 5.23
N THR A 156 -2.77 -6.07 5.12
CA THR A 156 -3.19 -6.87 3.97
C THR A 156 -4.71 -6.96 3.90
N ILE A 157 -5.39 -7.23 5.02
CA ILE A 157 -6.86 -7.22 5.07
C ILE A 157 -7.41 -5.84 4.71
N LYS A 158 -6.82 -4.78 5.29
CA LYS A 158 -7.17 -3.39 4.96
C LYS A 158 -6.99 -3.08 3.47
N ALA A 159 -5.92 -3.58 2.83
CA ALA A 159 -5.67 -3.38 1.41
C ALA A 159 -6.80 -3.96 0.54
N PHE A 160 -7.29 -5.17 0.85
CA PHE A 160 -8.45 -5.74 0.17
C PHE A 160 -9.71 -4.91 0.38
N ASN A 161 -9.98 -4.49 1.60
CA ASN A 161 -11.14 -3.64 1.90
C ASN A 161 -11.06 -2.30 1.16
N LEU A 162 -9.90 -1.67 1.11
CA LEU A 162 -9.71 -0.41 0.39
C LEU A 162 -9.83 -0.60 -1.12
N ALA A 163 -9.29 -1.69 -1.67
CA ALA A 163 -9.41 -1.98 -3.10
C ALA A 163 -10.89 -2.09 -3.52
N GLU A 164 -11.70 -2.82 -2.76
CA GLU A 164 -13.14 -2.94 -2.99
C GLU A 164 -13.87 -1.61 -2.76
N MET A 165 -13.58 -0.92 -1.67
CA MET A 165 -14.23 0.34 -1.28
C MET A 165 -14.05 1.45 -2.31
N PHE A 166 -12.89 1.47 -2.98
CA PHE A 166 -12.53 2.52 -3.93
C PHE A 166 -12.50 2.04 -5.39
N ARG A 167 -12.69 0.75 -5.65
CA ARG A 167 -12.49 0.14 -6.98
C ARG A 167 -11.21 0.68 -7.63
N THR A 168 -10.08 0.37 -7.00
CA THR A 168 -8.76 0.84 -7.44
C THR A 168 -7.69 -0.12 -6.95
N PRO A 169 -6.53 -0.22 -7.61
CA PRO A 169 -5.39 -0.93 -7.06
C PRO A 169 -4.97 -0.38 -5.71
N VAL A 170 -4.58 -1.28 -4.79
CA VAL A 170 -3.95 -0.93 -3.51
C VAL A 170 -2.59 -1.60 -3.43
N ILE A 171 -1.58 -0.82 -3.07
CA ILE A 171 -0.19 -1.26 -2.97
C ILE A 171 0.19 -1.38 -1.49
N LEU A 172 0.64 -2.56 -1.08
CA LEU A 172 1.23 -2.79 0.24
C LEU A 172 2.75 -2.74 0.09
N LEU A 173 3.41 -1.89 0.88
CA LEU A 173 4.85 -1.58 0.80
C LEU A 173 5.61 -2.01 2.07
N PRO A 174 5.70 -3.29 2.42
CA PRO A 174 6.69 -3.72 3.41
C PRO A 174 8.09 -3.55 2.83
N ASP A 175 9.06 -3.17 3.66
CA ASP A 175 10.47 -3.28 3.27
C ASP A 175 11.01 -4.69 3.60
N GLU A 176 12.17 -5.04 3.05
CA GLU A 176 12.79 -6.37 3.18
C GLU A 176 12.93 -6.79 4.65
N VAL A 177 13.32 -5.86 5.54
CA VAL A 177 13.43 -6.16 6.98
C VAL A 177 12.09 -6.59 7.55
N ILE A 178 11.02 -5.88 7.25
CA ILE A 178 9.68 -6.24 7.73
C ILE A 178 9.20 -7.53 7.08
N GLY A 179 9.47 -7.76 5.80
CA GLY A 179 9.12 -8.99 5.09
C GLY A 179 9.75 -10.24 5.72
N HIS A 180 11.03 -10.15 6.12
CA HIS A 180 11.79 -11.29 6.63
C HIS A 180 11.88 -11.39 8.16
N LEU A 181 11.58 -10.31 8.90
CA LEU A 181 11.56 -10.33 10.36
C LEU A 181 10.56 -11.37 10.88
N ARG A 182 10.91 -12.03 11.96
CA ARG A 182 10.03 -12.96 12.67
C ARG A 182 9.68 -12.40 14.04
N GLU A 183 8.39 -12.34 14.35
CA GLU A 183 7.89 -11.90 15.64
C GLU A 183 6.85 -12.88 16.18
N ARG A 184 6.71 -12.88 17.49
CA ARG A 184 5.58 -13.55 18.14
C ARG A 184 4.32 -12.75 17.84
N PHE A 185 3.34 -13.37 17.17
CA PHE A 185 2.06 -12.76 16.84
C PHE A 185 0.91 -13.64 17.32
N THR A 186 -0.05 -13.04 18.01
CA THR A 186 -1.31 -13.68 18.36
C THR A 186 -2.35 -13.28 17.32
N PHE A 187 -2.81 -14.25 16.56
CA PHE A 187 -3.86 -14.03 15.55
C PHE A 187 -5.17 -13.66 16.26
N PRO A 188 -5.96 -12.74 15.68
CA PRO A 188 -7.28 -12.43 16.21
C PRO A 188 -8.21 -13.64 16.11
N LEU A 189 -9.36 -13.58 16.77
CA LEU A 189 -10.48 -14.46 16.44
C LEU A 189 -11.09 -14.04 15.10
N ARG A 190 -11.70 -14.97 14.39
CA ARG A 190 -12.25 -14.70 13.05
C ARG A 190 -13.30 -13.59 13.05
N GLU A 191 -14.13 -13.54 14.07
CA GLU A 191 -15.18 -12.54 14.26
C GLU A 191 -14.66 -11.12 14.54
N GLU A 192 -13.39 -11.01 14.94
CA GLU A 192 -12.73 -9.71 15.16
C GLU A 192 -12.20 -9.10 13.86
N VAL A 193 -12.17 -9.88 12.77
CA VAL A 193 -11.67 -9.42 11.47
C VAL A 193 -12.82 -9.00 10.57
N GLN A 194 -12.82 -7.72 10.23
CA GLN A 194 -13.81 -7.16 9.32
C GLN A 194 -13.34 -7.22 7.88
N VAL A 195 -14.07 -7.96 7.04
CA VAL A 195 -13.88 -8.02 5.60
C VAL A 195 -15.14 -7.48 4.92
N LEU A 196 -14.97 -6.45 4.10
CA LEU A 196 -16.08 -5.85 3.36
C LEU A 196 -16.60 -6.82 2.29
N PRO A 197 -17.91 -6.97 2.13
CA PRO A 197 -18.45 -7.75 1.03
C PRO A 197 -18.11 -7.10 -0.31
N LEU A 198 -18.07 -7.92 -1.35
CA LEU A 198 -17.92 -7.41 -2.71
C LEU A 198 -19.17 -6.61 -3.09
N SER A 199 -18.97 -5.41 -3.62
CA SER A 199 -20.09 -4.56 -4.07
C SER A 199 -20.69 -5.13 -5.36
N GLU A 200 -21.99 -5.45 -5.34
CA GLU A 200 -22.73 -5.94 -6.51
C GLU A 200 -23.77 -4.93 -6.95
N PRO A 201 -24.08 -4.83 -8.27
CA PRO A 201 -25.20 -4.01 -8.74
C PRO A 201 -26.53 -4.51 -8.20
N ASN A 202 -27.41 -3.57 -7.85
CA ASN A 202 -28.79 -3.85 -7.43
C ASN A 202 -29.84 -3.32 -8.41
N VAL A 203 -29.45 -3.18 -9.68
CA VAL A 203 -30.32 -2.71 -10.77
C VAL A 203 -30.58 -3.84 -11.78
N PRO A 204 -31.70 -3.81 -12.54
CA PRO A 204 -31.92 -4.72 -13.65
C PRO A 204 -30.75 -4.71 -14.63
N VAL A 205 -30.47 -5.86 -15.25
CA VAL A 205 -29.32 -6.03 -16.16
C VAL A 205 -29.36 -5.08 -17.37
N GLU A 206 -30.57 -4.69 -17.81
CA GLU A 206 -30.80 -3.78 -18.92
C GLU A 206 -30.44 -2.32 -18.60
N TRP A 207 -30.40 -1.97 -17.31
CA TRP A 207 -30.12 -0.59 -16.83
C TRP A 207 -28.74 -0.46 -16.21
N TYR A 208 -27.94 -1.49 -16.29
CA TYR A 208 -26.62 -1.48 -15.70
C TYR A 208 -25.62 -0.66 -16.52
N GLU A 209 -25.01 0.31 -15.88
CA GLU A 209 -23.89 1.11 -16.38
C GLU A 209 -22.66 0.85 -15.51
N HIS A 210 -21.63 0.24 -16.09
CA HIS A 210 -20.45 -0.23 -15.35
C HIS A 210 -19.67 0.89 -14.64
N TYR A 211 -19.72 2.07 -15.25
CA TYR A 211 -19.03 3.26 -14.74
C TYR A 211 -19.99 4.39 -14.38
N HIS A 212 -21.21 4.02 -13.95
CA HIS A 212 -22.23 4.98 -13.50
C HIS A 212 -21.70 5.91 -12.41
N GLN A 213 -21.98 7.20 -12.53
CA GLN A 213 -21.54 8.16 -11.52
C GLN A 213 -22.47 8.12 -10.30
N THR A 214 -21.93 7.63 -9.17
CA THR A 214 -22.61 7.63 -7.88
C THR A 214 -22.20 8.82 -7.01
N ALA A 215 -22.91 9.04 -5.90
CA ALA A 215 -22.54 10.09 -4.93
C ALA A 215 -21.16 9.85 -4.31
N SER A 216 -20.78 8.59 -4.09
CA SER A 216 -19.43 8.22 -3.58
C SER A 216 -18.33 8.31 -4.63
N GLY A 217 -18.68 8.44 -5.91
CA GLY A 217 -17.76 8.32 -7.04
C GLY A 217 -17.35 6.88 -7.38
N VAL A 218 -17.89 5.87 -6.65
CA VAL A 218 -17.58 4.46 -6.85
C VAL A 218 -18.84 3.73 -7.33
N SER A 219 -18.80 3.17 -8.54
CA SER A 219 -19.92 2.42 -9.10
C SER A 219 -19.90 0.97 -8.58
N PRO A 220 -21.06 0.35 -8.31
CA PRO A 220 -21.14 -1.10 -8.06
C PRO A 220 -20.56 -1.87 -9.25
N MET A 221 -19.76 -2.91 -8.98
CA MET A 221 -19.05 -3.64 -10.02
C MET A 221 -19.78 -4.93 -10.36
N ALA A 222 -20.35 -5.02 -11.57
CA ALA A 222 -20.80 -6.29 -12.12
C ALA A 222 -19.59 -7.17 -12.49
N ARG A 223 -19.82 -8.47 -12.52
CA ARG A 223 -18.80 -9.47 -12.80
C ARG A 223 -19.15 -10.23 -14.06
N PHE A 224 -18.13 -10.63 -14.80
CA PHE A 224 -18.32 -11.49 -15.95
C PHE A 224 -19.06 -12.79 -15.55
N GLY A 225 -19.98 -13.22 -16.41
CA GLY A 225 -20.76 -14.43 -16.18
C GLY A 225 -22.02 -14.26 -15.30
N LYS A 226 -22.30 -13.06 -14.76
CA LYS A 226 -23.48 -12.79 -13.90
C LYS A 226 -24.66 -12.17 -14.65
N GLY A 227 -24.70 -12.24 -16.00
CA GLY A 227 -25.79 -11.75 -16.83
C GLY A 227 -25.70 -10.29 -17.24
N TYR A 228 -24.90 -9.48 -16.57
CA TYR A 228 -24.65 -8.09 -16.94
C TYR A 228 -23.79 -8.00 -18.20
N ARG A 229 -24.09 -7.01 -19.05
CA ARG A 229 -23.31 -6.71 -20.25
C ARG A 229 -22.61 -5.38 -20.07
N PHE A 230 -21.29 -5.36 -20.21
CA PHE A 230 -20.47 -4.16 -20.12
C PHE A 230 -19.15 -4.38 -20.89
N HIS A 231 -18.53 -3.29 -21.26
CA HIS A 231 -17.22 -3.28 -21.92
C HIS A 231 -16.14 -2.77 -20.97
N VAL A 232 -14.95 -3.32 -21.07
CA VAL A 232 -13.77 -2.90 -20.29
C VAL A 232 -12.64 -2.60 -21.26
N THR A 233 -12.07 -1.40 -21.14
CA THR A 233 -10.95 -0.96 -21.97
C THR A 233 -10.04 0.00 -21.21
N GLY A 234 -8.75 -0.06 -21.46
CA GLY A 234 -7.77 0.93 -20.98
C GLY A 234 -7.89 2.29 -21.67
N LEU A 235 -8.64 2.41 -22.77
CA LEU A 235 -8.94 3.70 -23.36
C LEU A 235 -9.87 4.50 -22.46
N THR A 236 -9.84 5.84 -22.58
CA THR A 236 -10.88 6.67 -21.96
C THR A 236 -12.24 6.29 -22.55
N HIS A 237 -13.23 6.05 -21.68
CA HIS A 237 -14.49 5.41 -22.06
C HIS A 237 -15.70 6.10 -21.39
N ASP A 238 -16.87 5.84 -21.95
CA ASP A 238 -18.16 6.28 -21.46
C ASP A 238 -18.65 5.44 -20.23
N VAL A 239 -19.88 5.66 -19.80
CA VAL A 239 -20.49 4.94 -18.66
C VAL A 239 -20.71 3.44 -18.91
N HIS A 240 -20.76 3.01 -20.15
CA HIS A 240 -20.89 1.61 -20.55
C HIS A 240 -19.52 0.94 -20.79
N GLY A 241 -18.45 1.70 -20.79
CA GLY A 241 -17.08 1.22 -21.03
C GLY A 241 -16.61 1.31 -22.49
N PHE A 242 -17.37 1.90 -23.41
CA PHE A 242 -16.94 2.07 -24.80
C PHE A 242 -16.03 3.29 -24.96
N PRO A 243 -14.99 3.20 -25.82
CA PRO A 243 -14.06 4.30 -26.04
C PRO A 243 -14.75 5.60 -26.45
N THR A 244 -14.37 6.70 -25.82
CA THR A 244 -14.87 8.04 -26.18
C THR A 244 -13.75 9.06 -26.26
N ARG A 245 -13.98 10.12 -27.10
CA ARG A 245 -13.13 11.32 -27.17
C ARG A 245 -13.93 12.58 -26.83
N ARG A 246 -15.16 12.44 -26.38
CA ARG A 246 -16.04 13.54 -26.04
C ARG A 246 -15.57 14.19 -24.74
N ILE A 247 -15.34 15.49 -24.76
CA ILE A 247 -14.82 16.26 -23.62
C ILE A 247 -15.78 16.20 -22.44
N ASP A 248 -17.10 16.22 -22.71
CA ASP A 248 -18.16 16.14 -21.71
C ASP A 248 -18.29 14.75 -21.04
N GLU A 249 -17.58 13.74 -21.52
CA GLU A 249 -17.46 12.41 -20.91
C GLU A 249 -16.06 12.20 -20.28
N VAL A 250 -15.01 12.63 -20.99
CA VAL A 250 -13.61 12.45 -20.56
C VAL A 250 -13.31 13.23 -19.25
N VAL A 251 -13.65 14.52 -19.23
CA VAL A 251 -13.34 15.39 -18.07
C VAL A 251 -14.05 14.97 -16.79
N PRO A 252 -15.37 14.68 -16.80
CA PRO A 252 -16.06 14.18 -15.62
C PRO A 252 -15.50 12.85 -15.12
N LYS A 253 -15.13 11.93 -16.02
CA LYS A 253 -14.52 10.65 -15.65
C LYS A 253 -13.19 10.86 -14.94
N MET A 254 -12.25 11.62 -15.51
CA MET A 254 -10.94 11.87 -14.90
C MET A 254 -11.09 12.57 -13.53
N ASN A 255 -12.00 13.53 -13.43
CA ASN A 255 -12.34 14.18 -12.18
C ASN A 255 -12.90 13.18 -11.15
N ARG A 256 -13.76 12.27 -11.55
CA ARG A 256 -14.33 11.24 -10.67
C ARG A 256 -13.27 10.28 -10.16
N LEU A 257 -12.35 9.80 -11.00
CA LEU A 257 -11.24 8.94 -10.59
C LEU A 257 -10.40 9.59 -9.48
N LYS A 258 -10.13 10.89 -9.59
CA LYS A 258 -9.44 11.66 -8.55
C LYS A 258 -10.30 11.86 -7.31
N GLN A 259 -11.54 12.30 -7.50
CA GLN A 259 -12.45 12.72 -6.43
C GLN A 259 -12.90 11.55 -5.54
N LYS A 260 -13.05 10.33 -6.06
CA LYS A 260 -13.40 9.16 -5.24
C LYS A 260 -12.39 8.90 -4.12
N ILE A 261 -11.12 9.32 -4.30
CA ILE A 261 -10.07 9.26 -3.29
C ILE A 261 -10.04 10.54 -2.46
N THR A 262 -9.94 11.72 -3.11
CA THR A 262 -9.68 12.99 -2.41
C THR A 262 -10.86 13.48 -1.55
N ARG A 263 -12.07 13.03 -1.80
CA ARG A 263 -13.26 13.33 -0.96
C ARG A 263 -13.36 12.42 0.28
N ARG A 264 -12.57 11.36 0.34
CA ARG A 264 -12.64 10.34 1.38
C ARG A 264 -11.26 10.08 2.02
N LEU A 265 -10.46 11.14 2.15
CA LEU A 265 -9.13 11.05 2.76
C LEU A 265 -9.22 10.57 4.22
N ASP A 266 -10.27 10.92 4.95
CA ASP A 266 -10.47 10.49 6.34
C ASP A 266 -10.65 8.97 6.47
N ASP A 267 -11.13 8.27 5.42
CA ASP A 267 -11.21 6.81 5.37
C ASP A 267 -9.85 6.14 5.08
N LEU A 268 -8.93 6.88 4.49
CA LEU A 268 -7.64 6.40 3.98
C LEU A 268 -6.48 6.77 4.90
N GLU A 269 -6.46 8.02 5.35
CA GLU A 269 -5.34 8.57 6.09
C GLU A 269 -5.19 7.90 7.44
N GLN A 270 -4.03 7.32 7.67
CA GLN A 270 -3.64 6.76 8.95
C GLN A 270 -2.21 7.18 9.25
N ASN A 271 -2.01 7.73 10.45
CA ASN A 271 -0.72 8.19 10.94
C ASN A 271 -0.54 7.78 12.41
N ASP A 272 0.70 7.47 12.81
CA ASP A 272 1.05 7.31 14.21
C ASP A 272 1.84 8.54 14.68
N LEU A 273 1.34 9.18 15.72
CA LEU A 273 1.88 10.41 16.29
C LEU A 273 2.28 10.19 17.75
N HIS A 274 3.57 10.30 18.05
CA HIS A 274 4.08 10.11 19.41
C HIS A 274 4.82 11.35 19.91
N GLY A 275 4.20 12.12 20.80
CA GLY A 275 4.79 13.31 21.40
C GLY A 275 5.08 14.42 20.40
N VAL A 276 4.41 14.42 19.23
CA VAL A 276 4.61 15.43 18.19
C VAL A 276 4.15 16.81 18.66
N ASP A 277 2.98 16.88 19.30
CA ASP A 277 2.41 18.16 19.74
C ASP A 277 3.25 18.81 20.85
N GLU A 278 3.89 18.02 21.71
CA GLU A 278 4.69 18.50 22.85
C GLU A 278 6.17 18.76 22.52
N SER A 279 6.58 18.54 21.26
CA SER A 279 7.98 18.67 20.84
C SER A 279 8.18 19.74 19.80
N ARG A 280 9.36 20.37 19.82
CA ARG A 280 9.82 21.30 18.78
C ARG A 280 10.62 20.60 17.68
N LEU A 281 11.08 19.39 17.93
CA LEU A 281 11.77 18.53 17.00
C LEU A 281 10.98 17.25 16.80
N THR A 282 10.75 16.88 15.53
CA THR A 282 10.04 15.64 15.17
C THR A 282 10.87 14.79 14.23
N ILE A 283 10.92 13.49 14.48
CA ILE A 283 11.47 12.48 13.57
C ILE A 283 10.32 11.99 12.69
N PHE A 284 10.50 12.06 11.38
CA PHE A 284 9.58 11.50 10.39
C PHE A 284 10.17 10.19 9.86
N ALA A 285 9.43 9.08 9.97
CA ALA A 285 9.92 7.76 9.55
C ALA A 285 8.75 6.81 9.25
N TYR A 286 8.97 5.80 8.39
CA TYR A 286 7.99 4.78 8.03
C TYR A 286 8.65 3.40 7.87
N GLY A 287 7.84 2.34 7.69
CA GLY A 287 8.34 0.97 7.54
C GLY A 287 9.24 0.55 8.71
N SER A 288 10.31 -0.17 8.43
CA SER A 288 11.25 -0.63 9.46
C SER A 288 11.96 0.51 10.19
N VAL A 289 12.20 1.65 9.54
CA VAL A 289 12.88 2.81 10.14
C VAL A 289 12.07 3.42 11.30
N TYR A 290 10.73 3.33 11.24
CA TYR A 290 9.89 3.80 12.35
C TYR A 290 10.23 3.08 13.66
N ARG A 291 10.58 1.80 13.63
CA ARG A 291 10.98 1.03 14.84
C ARG A 291 12.25 1.61 15.45
N SER A 292 13.24 1.93 14.63
CA SER A 292 14.47 2.62 15.06
C SER A 292 14.18 4.02 15.60
N ALA A 293 13.26 4.75 14.97
CA ALA A 293 12.84 6.09 15.42
C ALA A 293 12.18 6.04 16.83
N MET A 294 11.34 5.06 17.09
CA MET A 294 10.74 4.86 18.43
C MET A 294 11.78 4.53 19.49
N ALA A 295 12.72 3.62 19.19
CA ALA A 295 13.83 3.31 20.09
C ALA A 295 14.74 4.53 20.32
N ALA A 296 15.03 5.31 19.29
CA ALA A 296 15.80 6.56 19.43
C ALA A 296 15.08 7.59 20.31
N ARG A 297 13.75 7.74 20.16
CA ARG A 297 12.92 8.59 21.01
C ARG A 297 13.06 8.19 22.49
N ASP A 298 13.02 6.89 22.79
CA ASP A 298 13.15 6.39 24.16
C ASP A 298 14.56 6.67 24.74
N ILE A 299 15.62 6.52 23.93
CA ILE A 299 16.99 6.87 24.32
C ILE A 299 17.10 8.39 24.60
N LEU A 300 16.52 9.23 23.74
CA LEU A 300 16.52 10.68 23.91
C LEU A 300 15.70 11.11 25.14
N ALA A 301 14.59 10.47 25.41
CA ALA A 301 13.79 10.73 26.61
C ALA A 301 14.58 10.48 27.91
N LYS A 302 15.37 9.41 27.98
CA LYS A 302 16.30 9.14 29.10
C LYS A 302 17.34 10.25 29.26
N LYS A 303 17.70 10.93 28.17
CA LYS A 303 18.58 12.12 28.17
C LYS A 303 17.81 13.42 28.40
N LYS A 304 16.56 13.37 28.81
CA LYS A 304 15.64 14.51 29.05
C LYS A 304 15.43 15.38 27.80
N LYS A 305 15.55 14.80 26.60
CA LYS A 305 15.26 15.45 25.33
C LYS A 305 13.86 15.07 24.86
N LYS A 306 12.99 16.06 24.64
CA LYS A 306 11.64 15.86 24.13
C LYS A 306 11.69 15.86 22.60
N VAL A 307 11.35 14.72 22.00
CA VAL A 307 11.34 14.53 20.54
C VAL A 307 10.05 13.81 20.14
N GLY A 308 9.37 14.32 19.13
CA GLY A 308 8.21 13.68 18.53
C GLY A 308 8.61 12.65 17.47
N VAL A 309 7.72 11.68 17.22
CA VAL A 309 7.84 10.79 16.07
C VAL A 309 6.53 10.85 15.29
N PHE A 310 6.64 11.15 14.00
CA PHE A 310 5.56 11.12 13.02
C PHE A 310 5.79 9.96 12.06
N ARG A 311 4.82 9.08 11.95
CA ARG A 311 4.82 7.99 10.98
C ARG A 311 3.60 8.07 10.08
N PRO A 312 3.75 8.29 8.77
CA PRO A 312 2.67 8.01 7.83
C PRO A 312 2.54 6.49 7.66
N VAL A 313 1.38 5.94 7.96
CA VAL A 313 1.02 4.54 7.67
C VAL A 313 0.49 4.46 6.24
N THR A 314 -0.39 5.38 5.88
CA THR A 314 -0.79 5.62 4.50
C THR A 314 0.26 6.52 3.83
N ILE A 315 0.98 5.95 2.87
CA ILE A 315 2.00 6.68 2.12
C ILE A 315 1.35 7.45 0.95
N TRP A 316 0.38 6.84 0.30
CA TRP A 316 -0.39 7.49 -0.77
C TRP A 316 -1.89 7.20 -0.59
N PRO A 317 -2.78 8.20 -0.69
CA PRO A 317 -2.45 9.64 -0.81
C PRO A 317 -1.61 10.11 0.38
N PHE A 318 -0.67 11.03 0.14
CA PHE A 318 0.18 11.57 1.20
C PHE A 318 -0.69 12.36 2.19
N PRO A 319 -0.42 12.31 3.51
CA PRO A 319 -1.25 12.93 4.54
C PRO A 319 -0.98 14.44 4.66
N ASP A 320 -1.22 15.18 3.57
CA ASP A 320 -0.88 16.61 3.41
C ASP A 320 -1.41 17.45 4.57
N ARG A 321 -2.69 17.26 4.95
CA ARG A 321 -3.33 18.01 6.01
C ARG A 321 -2.64 17.79 7.35
N THR A 322 -2.43 16.53 7.72
CA THR A 322 -1.83 16.20 9.03
C THR A 322 -0.35 16.56 9.07
N VAL A 323 0.39 16.36 7.99
CA VAL A 323 1.80 16.78 7.92
C VAL A 323 1.91 18.29 8.09
N LYS A 324 1.11 19.08 7.36
CA LYS A 324 1.09 20.54 7.50
C LYS A 324 0.70 20.97 8.91
N GLU A 325 -0.38 20.42 9.46
CA GLU A 325 -0.87 20.77 10.81
C GLU A 325 0.15 20.44 11.91
N LYS A 326 0.83 19.29 11.80
CA LYS A 326 1.69 18.77 12.87
C LYS A 326 3.16 19.13 12.73
N LEU A 327 3.64 19.37 11.53
CA LEU A 327 5.07 19.61 11.27
C LEU A 327 5.36 21.08 10.93
N ASP A 328 4.42 21.82 10.34
CA ASP A 328 4.60 23.25 10.14
C ASP A 328 4.63 23.97 11.50
N GLY A 329 5.64 24.83 11.70
CA GLY A 329 5.91 25.47 12.99
C GLY A 329 6.78 24.69 13.97
N LYS A 330 7.31 23.51 13.59
CA LYS A 330 8.44 22.87 14.31
C LYS A 330 9.74 23.63 14.06
N ASP A 331 10.71 23.48 14.95
CA ASP A 331 12.05 24.03 14.67
C ASP A 331 12.81 23.14 13.70
N VAL A 332 12.69 21.81 13.90
CA VAL A 332 13.38 20.80 13.09
C VAL A 332 12.50 19.61 12.83
N VAL A 333 12.53 19.10 11.58
CA VAL A 333 12.01 17.79 11.21
C VAL A 333 13.14 16.95 10.63
N VAL A 334 13.48 15.84 11.27
CA VAL A 334 14.48 14.88 10.78
C VAL A 334 13.76 13.78 10.01
N VAL A 335 13.93 13.75 8.69
CA VAL A 335 13.31 12.74 7.82
C VAL A 335 14.27 11.57 7.63
N CYS A 336 13.88 10.40 8.15
CA CYS A 336 14.68 9.19 8.15
C CYS A 336 14.16 8.20 7.08
N GLU A 337 14.95 7.94 6.03
CA GLU A 337 14.54 7.12 4.89
C GLU A 337 15.66 6.18 4.42
N LEU A 338 15.28 4.98 3.96
CA LEU A 338 16.21 4.04 3.31
C LEU A 338 16.23 4.25 1.78
N ASN A 339 16.46 5.50 1.37
CA ASN A 339 16.60 5.96 0.00
C ASN A 339 17.37 7.30 -0.01
N GLN A 340 17.50 7.93 -1.18
CA GLN A 340 18.20 9.21 -1.35
C GLN A 340 17.29 10.44 -1.18
N GLY A 341 16.19 10.32 -0.42
CA GLY A 341 15.25 11.38 -0.16
C GLY A 341 14.07 11.36 -1.14
N GLN A 342 13.09 10.53 -0.88
CA GLN A 342 11.86 10.48 -1.67
C GLN A 342 10.71 11.20 -0.95
N LEU A 343 10.42 10.84 0.31
CA LEU A 343 9.34 11.51 1.05
C LEU A 343 9.78 12.83 1.72
N ILE A 344 11.07 13.10 1.84
CA ILE A 344 11.54 14.39 2.36
C ILE A 344 10.97 15.56 1.56
N HIS A 345 10.88 15.43 0.23
CA HIS A 345 10.31 16.48 -0.63
C HIS A 345 8.82 16.69 -0.40
N GLU A 346 8.10 15.64 0.01
CA GLU A 346 6.70 15.76 0.41
C GLU A 346 6.55 16.52 1.74
N VAL A 347 7.50 16.35 2.67
CA VAL A 347 7.52 17.11 3.92
C VAL A 347 7.91 18.57 3.65
N GLU A 348 8.96 18.81 2.85
CA GLU A 348 9.45 20.15 2.49
C GLU A 348 8.36 21.01 1.84
N ARG A 349 7.57 20.46 0.90
CA ARG A 349 6.52 21.22 0.22
C ARG A 349 5.36 21.66 1.12
N LEU A 350 5.24 21.04 2.33
CA LEU A 350 4.13 21.27 3.26
C LEU A 350 4.53 22.08 4.49
N THR A 351 5.82 22.29 4.69
CA THR A 351 6.37 23.06 5.80
C THR A 351 6.86 24.43 5.30
N SER A 352 6.77 25.46 6.15
CA SER A 352 7.30 26.78 5.86
C SER A 352 8.83 26.83 5.94
N ASP A 353 9.45 27.85 5.35
CA ASP A 353 10.92 28.07 5.37
C ASP A 353 11.48 28.21 6.79
N SER A 354 10.65 28.45 7.79
CA SER A 354 11.06 28.50 9.20
C SER A 354 11.33 27.11 9.79
N VAL A 355 10.85 26.05 9.16
CA VAL A 355 11.08 24.67 9.59
C VAL A 355 12.33 24.12 8.92
N ARG A 356 13.32 23.76 9.71
CA ARG A 356 14.52 23.12 9.18
C ARG A 356 14.27 21.64 8.95
N VAL A 357 14.01 21.22 7.70
CA VAL A 357 13.88 19.82 7.31
C VAL A 357 15.27 19.24 7.06
N VAL A 358 15.62 18.16 7.73
CA VAL A 358 16.97 17.57 7.72
C VAL A 358 16.92 16.11 7.34
N PRO A 359 17.67 15.68 6.30
CA PRO A 359 17.72 14.27 5.91
C PRO A 359 18.58 13.43 6.85
N LEU A 360 18.12 12.20 7.15
CA LEU A 360 18.95 11.08 7.55
C LEU A 360 18.67 9.92 6.60
N GLN A 361 19.50 9.79 5.59
CA GLN A 361 19.30 8.87 4.47
C GLN A 361 20.30 7.73 4.52
N ARG A 362 19.85 6.53 4.15
CA ARG A 362 20.72 5.37 3.98
C ARG A 362 20.25 4.56 2.76
N TYR A 363 21.19 4.21 1.89
CA TYR A 363 20.91 3.55 0.62
C TYR A 363 21.99 2.53 0.22
N ASP A 364 22.68 2.00 1.22
CA ASP A 364 23.74 0.99 1.10
C ASP A 364 23.25 -0.44 1.37
N GLY A 365 21.93 -0.62 1.52
CA GLY A 365 21.31 -1.90 1.81
C GLY A 365 21.24 -2.26 3.30
N TYR A 366 21.59 -1.34 4.20
CA TYR A 366 21.47 -1.55 5.65
C TYR A 366 20.43 -0.63 6.27
N GLY A 367 19.85 -1.06 7.38
CA GLY A 367 18.89 -0.27 8.16
C GLY A 367 19.53 0.92 8.89
N ILE A 368 18.73 1.96 9.17
CA ILE A 368 19.11 3.07 10.05
C ILE A 368 18.96 2.61 11.51
N THR A 369 20.04 2.72 12.30
CA THR A 369 20.00 2.32 13.72
C THR A 369 19.45 3.43 14.63
N PRO A 370 18.95 3.09 15.83
CA PRO A 370 18.54 4.09 16.82
C PRO A 370 19.66 5.07 17.18
N GLU A 371 20.91 4.60 17.28
CA GLU A 371 22.07 5.41 17.60
C GLU A 371 22.39 6.45 16.54
N GLN A 372 22.23 6.09 15.25
CA GLN A 372 22.39 7.03 14.15
C GLN A 372 21.33 8.13 14.20
N ILE A 373 20.07 7.78 14.49
CA ILE A 373 18.99 8.76 14.67
C ILE A 373 19.29 9.66 15.89
N VAL A 374 19.68 9.08 17.03
CA VAL A 374 20.07 9.86 18.21
C VAL A 374 21.20 10.82 17.90
N SER A 375 22.25 10.36 17.23
CA SER A 375 23.39 11.21 16.83
C SER A 375 22.94 12.37 15.95
N LYS A 376 22.10 12.10 14.94
CA LYS A 376 21.58 13.13 14.03
C LYS A 376 20.70 14.14 14.76
N VAL A 377 19.82 13.69 15.65
CA VAL A 377 18.97 14.56 16.45
C VAL A 377 19.83 15.47 17.36
N MET A 378 20.86 14.92 17.99
CA MET A 378 21.76 15.70 18.87
C MET A 378 22.60 16.72 18.10
N GLU A 379 22.97 16.44 16.83
CA GLU A 379 23.67 17.35 15.93
C GLU A 379 22.83 18.59 15.57
N VAL A 380 21.50 18.41 15.43
CA VAL A 380 20.61 19.45 14.90
C VAL A 380 19.82 20.20 15.97
N MET A 381 19.87 19.75 17.23
CA MET A 381 19.30 20.43 18.42
C MET A 381 20.20 21.59 18.87
#